data_5a511a36a45f2cd167b11fc2483a3f5e
#
_entry.id   5a511a36a45f2cd167b11fc2483a3f5e
#
_cell.length_a   1.000
_cell.length_b   1.000
_cell.length_c   1.000
_cell.angle_alpha   90.00
_cell.angle_beta   90.00
_cell.angle_gamma   90.00
#
_symmetry.space_group_name_H-M   'P 1'
#
loop_
_entity.id
_entity.type
_entity.pdbx_description
1 polymer ?
#
loop_
_entity_poly.entity_id
_entity_poly.type
_entity_poly.pdbx_seq_one_letter_code
_entity_poly.pdbx_strand_id
1 'polypeptide(L)'
;MEETKDTKEIKENEKKVYKPRTGGSGGKKPYKSNRSSKNFYFKKKVCFFCKNKKAEIDYKDVGLMKRFISESFKISPRRFTGTCAKHQRKLVIEIKKARQMALIPYLEK
;
A
#
# COMPACT_ATOMS: atom_id res chain seq x y z
N MET A 1 36.61 -16.07 28.45
CA MET A 1 35.60 -15.34 27.66
C MET A 1 34.28 -16.06 27.81
N GLU A 2 33.44 -15.56 28.71
CA GLU A 2 32.13 -16.18 29.00
C GLU A 2 31.12 -15.66 28.00
N GLU A 3 30.65 -16.55 27.11
CA GLU A 3 29.48 -16.28 26.27
C GLU A 3 28.24 -16.22 27.15
N THR A 4 27.61 -15.05 27.18
CA THR A 4 26.42 -14.81 28.00
C THR A 4 25.26 -15.67 27.53
N LYS A 5 24.45 -16.17 28.48
CA LYS A 5 23.33 -17.10 28.23
C LYS A 5 22.30 -16.59 27.23
N ASP A 6 22.21 -15.29 27.06
CA ASP A 6 21.26 -14.62 26.14
C ASP A 6 21.52 -14.91 24.67
N THR A 7 22.78 -15.20 24.30
CA THR A 7 23.14 -15.51 22.89
C THR A 7 22.73 -16.90 22.45
N LYS A 8 22.47 -17.82 23.40
CA LYS A 8 22.02 -19.19 23.08
C LYS A 8 20.53 -19.28 22.84
N GLU A 9 19.71 -18.51 23.55
CA GLU A 9 18.27 -18.50 23.37
C GLU A 9 17.83 -17.90 22.02
N ILE A 10 18.59 -16.94 21.51
CA ILE A 10 18.30 -16.32 20.19
C ILE A 10 18.53 -17.31 19.04
N LYS A 11 19.50 -18.21 19.17
CA LYS A 11 19.81 -19.20 18.11
C LYS A 11 18.84 -20.38 18.05
N GLU A 12 18.12 -20.67 19.11
CA GLU A 12 17.14 -21.77 19.16
C GLU A 12 15.78 -21.38 18.56
N ASN A 13 15.44 -20.10 18.55
CA ASN A 13 14.15 -19.62 18.04
C ASN A 13 14.07 -19.50 16.51
N GLU A 14 15.21 -19.52 15.80
CA GLU A 14 15.22 -19.44 14.33
C GLU A 14 14.89 -20.73 13.60
N LYS A 15 14.73 -21.87 14.32
CA LYS A 15 14.45 -23.19 13.72
C LYS A 15 12.98 -23.62 13.76
N LYS A 16 12.03 -22.71 14.02
CA LYS A 16 10.62 -23.02 13.78
C LYS A 16 10.31 -22.93 12.29
N VAL A 17 10.77 -23.95 11.57
CA VAL A 17 10.41 -24.20 10.17
C VAL A 17 8.90 -24.22 10.06
N TYR A 18 8.34 -23.28 9.29
CA TYR A 18 6.95 -23.26 8.89
C TYR A 18 6.62 -24.55 8.14
N LYS A 19 5.89 -25.48 8.78
CA LYS A 19 5.34 -26.66 8.12
C LYS A 19 4.08 -26.23 7.36
N PRO A 20 4.06 -26.32 6.02
CA PRO A 20 2.81 -26.09 5.28
C PRO A 20 1.78 -27.15 5.71
N ARG A 21 0.59 -26.70 6.10
CA ARG A 21 -0.54 -27.59 6.35
C ARG A 21 -0.91 -28.27 5.05
N THR A 22 -0.60 -29.56 4.92
CA THR A 22 -1.16 -30.39 3.86
C THR A 22 -2.66 -30.50 4.09
N GLY A 23 -3.42 -29.74 3.31
CA GLY A 23 -4.87 -29.74 3.38
C GLY A 23 -5.44 -31.08 2.94
N GLY A 24 -6.26 -31.68 3.81
CA GLY A 24 -7.02 -32.88 3.51
C GLY A 24 -7.90 -32.69 2.27
N SER A 25 -7.91 -33.70 1.42
CA SER A 25 -8.74 -33.82 0.23
C SER A 25 -10.22 -33.99 0.60
N GLY A 26 -10.88 -32.86 0.88
CA GLY A 26 -12.35 -32.81 0.91
C GLY A 26 -12.85 -32.45 -0.48
N GLY A 27 -13.44 -33.38 -1.19
CA GLY A 27 -14.01 -33.19 -2.53
C GLY A 27 -15.11 -32.12 -2.53
N LYS A 28 -14.74 -30.89 -2.84
CA LYS A 28 -15.69 -29.81 -3.10
C LYS A 28 -16.15 -29.93 -4.53
N LYS A 29 -17.46 -30.19 -4.74
CA LYS A 29 -18.12 -30.15 -6.04
C LYS A 29 -17.76 -28.87 -6.77
N PRO A 30 -17.43 -28.90 -8.07
CA PRO A 30 -17.10 -27.68 -8.82
C PRO A 30 -18.32 -26.77 -8.86
N TYR A 31 -18.25 -25.63 -8.16
CA TYR A 31 -19.22 -24.57 -8.29
C TYR A 31 -19.08 -23.98 -9.71
N LYS A 32 -19.99 -24.34 -10.61
CA LYS A 32 -20.08 -23.73 -11.94
C LYS A 32 -20.53 -22.29 -11.75
N SER A 33 -19.58 -21.39 -11.52
CA SER A 33 -19.85 -19.97 -11.58
C SER A 33 -20.06 -19.56 -13.04
N ASN A 34 -21.32 -19.40 -13.41
CA ASN A 34 -21.73 -18.83 -14.70
C ASN A 34 -21.44 -17.31 -14.68
N ARG A 35 -20.16 -16.97 -14.46
CA ARG A 35 -19.66 -15.60 -14.59
C ARG A 35 -19.40 -15.38 -16.05
N SER A 36 -20.40 -14.81 -16.76
CA SER A 36 -20.11 -14.11 -18.01
C SER A 36 -19.05 -13.07 -17.69
N SER A 37 -17.81 -13.39 -18.01
CA SER A 37 -16.69 -12.48 -17.85
C SER A 37 -16.87 -11.36 -18.87
N LYS A 38 -17.64 -10.33 -18.51
CA LYS A 38 -17.53 -9.04 -19.17
C LYS A 38 -16.08 -8.64 -18.96
N ASN A 39 -15.26 -8.76 -19.98
CA ASN A 39 -13.88 -8.32 -19.98
C ASN A 39 -13.87 -6.82 -19.71
N PHE A 40 -13.82 -6.45 -18.44
CA PHE A 40 -13.59 -5.06 -18.03
C PHE A 40 -12.15 -4.73 -18.45
N TYR A 41 -12.01 -4.15 -19.62
CA TYR A 41 -10.75 -3.55 -20.05
C TYR A 41 -10.44 -2.39 -19.11
N PHE A 42 -9.73 -2.68 -18.02
CA PHE A 42 -9.18 -1.63 -17.17
C PHE A 42 -8.10 -0.88 -17.96
N LYS A 43 -8.46 0.27 -18.50
CA LYS A 43 -7.47 1.18 -19.10
C LYS A 43 -6.36 1.42 -18.08
N LYS A 44 -5.13 1.06 -18.42
CA LYS A 44 -3.98 1.30 -17.55
C LYS A 44 -3.87 2.80 -17.28
N LYS A 45 -4.06 3.21 -16.03
CA LYS A 45 -3.92 4.62 -15.63
C LYS A 45 -2.44 5.00 -15.72
N VAL A 46 -2.15 6.10 -16.41
CA VAL A 46 -0.80 6.66 -16.50
C VAL A 46 -0.56 7.53 -15.27
N CYS A 47 0.62 7.43 -14.68
CA CYS A 47 0.98 8.24 -13.52
C CYS A 47 0.97 9.74 -13.89
N PHE A 48 0.23 10.54 -13.13
CA PHE A 48 0.11 11.99 -13.35
C PHE A 48 1.47 12.70 -13.33
N PHE A 49 2.33 12.38 -12.37
CA PHE A 49 3.65 12.99 -12.23
C PHE A 49 4.66 12.53 -13.30
N CYS A 50 4.49 11.31 -13.84
CA CYS A 50 5.33 10.87 -14.96
C CYS A 50 4.95 11.59 -16.25
N LYS A 51 3.66 11.88 -16.44
CA LYS A 51 3.17 12.65 -17.60
C LYS A 51 3.56 14.11 -17.48
N ASN A 52 3.40 14.71 -16.31
CA ASN A 52 3.67 16.12 -16.05
C ASN A 52 4.98 16.28 -15.27
N LYS A 53 6.10 16.32 -15.97
CA LYS A 53 7.44 16.50 -15.35
C LYS A 53 7.60 17.81 -14.57
N LYS A 54 6.77 18.82 -14.87
CA LYS A 54 6.76 20.12 -14.18
C LYS A 54 6.02 20.09 -12.84
N ALA A 55 5.18 19.07 -12.60
CA ALA A 55 4.44 18.95 -11.35
C ALA A 55 5.35 18.34 -10.28
N GLU A 56 5.94 19.16 -9.46
CA GLU A 56 6.68 18.72 -8.28
C GLU A 56 5.71 18.35 -7.16
N ILE A 57 6.14 17.40 -6.32
CA ILE A 57 5.38 16.99 -5.16
C ILE A 57 5.89 17.77 -3.98
N ASP A 58 5.15 18.79 -3.56
CA ASP A 58 5.49 19.66 -2.42
C ASP A 58 4.32 19.69 -1.43
N TYR A 59 4.61 19.68 -0.13
CA TYR A 59 3.61 19.76 0.95
C TYR A 59 2.84 21.09 0.96
N LYS A 60 3.39 22.14 0.35
CA LYS A 60 2.75 23.46 0.23
C LYS A 60 1.54 23.43 -0.72
N ASP A 61 1.56 22.56 -1.71
CA ASP A 61 0.49 22.41 -2.70
C ASP A 61 -0.67 21.57 -2.17
N VAL A 62 -1.46 22.16 -1.28
CA VAL A 62 -2.64 21.53 -0.68
C VAL A 62 -3.66 21.12 -1.74
N GLY A 63 -3.83 21.92 -2.79
CA GLY A 63 -4.75 21.63 -3.89
C GLY A 63 -4.37 20.35 -4.64
N LEU A 64 -3.09 20.17 -4.93
CA LEU A 64 -2.57 18.95 -5.54
C LEU A 64 -2.73 17.75 -4.60
N MET A 65 -2.40 17.91 -3.31
CA MET A 65 -2.47 16.84 -2.32
C MET A 65 -3.89 16.32 -2.10
N LYS A 66 -4.90 17.19 -2.10
CA LYS A 66 -6.33 16.82 -1.96
C LYS A 66 -6.79 15.83 -3.02
N ARG A 67 -6.21 15.84 -4.23
CA ARG A 67 -6.54 14.89 -5.32
C ARG A 67 -6.14 13.45 -5.01
N PHE A 68 -5.22 13.25 -4.06
CA PHE A 68 -4.67 11.95 -3.67
C PHE A 68 -5.14 11.50 -2.28
N ILE A 69 -6.03 12.27 -1.70
CA ILE A 69 -6.65 12.01 -0.40
C ILE A 69 -8.14 11.76 -0.64
N SER A 70 -8.72 10.81 0.08
CA SER A 70 -10.16 10.55 0.05
C SER A 70 -10.93 11.61 0.85
N GLU A 71 -12.25 11.62 0.76
CA GLU A 71 -13.13 12.49 1.56
C GLU A 71 -12.89 12.30 3.07
N SER A 72 -12.65 11.07 3.51
CA SER A 72 -12.30 10.76 4.91
C SER A 72 -10.83 11.07 5.26
N PHE A 73 -10.15 11.93 4.51
CA PHE A 73 -8.74 12.32 4.67
C PHE A 73 -7.72 11.18 4.71
N LYS A 74 -8.10 9.98 4.26
CA LYS A 74 -7.18 8.85 4.10
C LYS A 74 -6.42 8.95 2.78
N ILE A 75 -5.15 8.54 2.78
CA ILE A 75 -4.33 8.54 1.56
C ILE A 75 -4.85 7.49 0.59
N SER A 76 -5.21 7.91 -0.62
CA SER A 76 -5.73 7.02 -1.65
C SER A 76 -4.63 6.10 -2.19
N PRO A 77 -4.90 4.78 -2.30
CA PRO A 77 -3.90 3.84 -2.81
C PRO A 77 -3.65 4.04 -4.31
N ARG A 78 -2.46 3.68 -4.76
CA ARG A 78 -2.02 3.84 -6.17
C ARG A 78 -2.93 3.18 -7.20
N ARG A 79 -3.70 2.17 -6.82
CA ARG A 79 -4.67 1.51 -7.70
C ARG A 79 -5.77 2.46 -8.16
N PHE A 80 -6.20 3.35 -7.29
CA PHE A 80 -7.24 4.34 -7.59
C PHE A 80 -6.68 5.56 -8.31
N THR A 81 -5.55 6.08 -7.82
CA THR A 81 -4.92 7.30 -8.36
C THR A 81 -4.12 7.07 -9.64
N GLY A 82 -3.63 5.85 -9.86
CA GLY A 82 -2.78 5.50 -10.99
C GLY A 82 -1.33 5.96 -10.84
N THR A 83 -0.92 6.39 -9.64
CA THR A 83 0.45 6.84 -9.39
C THR A 83 1.45 5.67 -9.40
N CYS A 84 2.66 5.88 -9.92
CA CYS A 84 3.72 4.89 -9.87
C CYS A 84 4.31 4.80 -8.46
N ALA A 85 5.02 3.70 -8.17
CA ALA A 85 5.56 3.44 -6.84
C ALA A 85 6.53 4.52 -6.34
N LYS A 86 7.37 5.07 -7.22
CA LYS A 86 8.31 6.14 -6.89
C LYS A 86 7.58 7.40 -6.40
N HIS A 87 6.63 7.88 -7.20
CA HIS A 87 5.86 9.09 -6.88
C HIS A 87 4.91 8.87 -5.70
N GLN A 88 4.34 7.67 -5.53
CA GLN A 88 3.52 7.38 -4.37
C GLN A 88 4.31 7.49 -3.05
N ARG A 89 5.57 7.00 -3.00
CA ARG A 89 6.41 7.13 -1.81
C ARG A 89 6.68 8.59 -1.47
N LYS A 90 7.07 9.41 -2.46
CA LYS A 90 7.27 10.85 -2.26
C LYS A 90 5.98 11.53 -1.79
N LEU A 91 4.86 11.24 -2.45
CA LEU A 91 3.55 11.80 -2.12
C LEU A 91 3.15 11.52 -0.65
N VAL A 92 3.34 10.30 -0.17
CA VAL A 92 3.03 9.93 1.22
C VAL A 92 3.87 10.74 2.22
N ILE A 93 5.15 10.96 1.92
CA ILE A 93 6.04 11.77 2.77
C ILE A 93 5.55 13.21 2.83
N GLU A 94 5.25 13.81 1.69
CA GLU A 94 4.82 15.21 1.63
C GLU A 94 3.41 15.41 2.24
N ILE A 95 2.50 14.47 2.08
CA ILE A 95 1.20 14.51 2.77
C ILE A 95 1.39 14.46 4.30
N LYS A 96 2.31 13.63 4.81
CA LYS A 96 2.62 13.58 6.24
C LYS A 96 3.18 14.91 6.74
N LYS A 97 4.08 15.55 6.00
CA LYS A 97 4.58 16.89 6.31
C LYS A 97 3.45 17.93 6.34
N ALA A 98 2.57 17.92 5.33
CA ALA A 98 1.44 18.82 5.25
C ALA A 98 0.50 18.67 6.46
N ARG A 99 0.32 17.45 6.96
CA ARG A 99 -0.46 17.16 8.18
C ARG A 99 0.22 17.72 9.42
N GLN A 100 1.55 17.59 9.55
CA GLN A 100 2.30 18.16 10.66
C GLN A 100 2.22 19.69 10.69
N MET A 101 2.17 20.31 9.50
CA MET A 101 2.01 21.76 9.35
C MET A 101 0.54 22.22 9.47
N ALA A 102 -0.39 21.33 9.84
CA ALA A 102 -1.82 21.59 9.93
C ALA A 102 -2.49 22.12 8.64
N LEU A 103 -1.87 21.92 7.48
CA LEU A 103 -2.43 22.28 6.18
C LEU A 103 -3.53 21.30 5.73
N ILE A 104 -3.43 20.04 6.17
CA ILE A 104 -4.38 18.97 5.87
C ILE A 104 -4.73 18.27 7.17
N PRO A 105 -6.00 18.06 7.48
CA PRO A 105 -6.41 17.33 8.68
C PRO A 105 -6.02 15.84 8.57
N TYR A 106 -5.90 15.18 9.72
CA TYR A 106 -5.60 13.75 9.80
C TYR A 106 -6.82 12.88 9.51
N LEU A 107 -7.97 13.30 10.05
CA LEU A 107 -9.25 12.60 9.94
C LEU A 107 -10.38 13.62 9.81
N GLU A 108 -11.47 13.18 9.23
CA GLU A 108 -12.75 13.88 9.27
C GLU A 108 -13.33 13.77 10.68
N LYS A 109 -13.90 14.87 11.19
CA LYS A 109 -14.65 14.88 12.46
C LYS A 109 -16.06 14.39 12.22
#